data_4d13dd50c8c4ee5baf781ecdc4ce4bdb
#
_entry.id   4d13dd50c8c4ee5baf781ecdc4ce4bdb
#
_cell.length_a   1.000
_cell.length_b   1.000
_cell.length_c   1.000
_cell.angle_alpha   90.00
_cell.angle_beta   90.00
_cell.angle_gamma   90.00
#
_symmetry.space_group_name_H-M   'P 1'
#
loop_
_entity.id
_entity.type
_entity.pdbx_description
1 polymer ?
#
loop_
_entity_poly.entity_id
_entity_poly.type
_entity_poly.pdbx_seq_one_letter_code
_entity_poly.pdbx_strand_id
1 'polypeptide(L)'
;ENRPEWKTVVYDAKSKAFVVPNGSVGFRWGEEGKWNLLEKNAADQSDIEAELSCIDSKDEVVAVDFPHFTPDEGDTITRNIPVRKLKLASGELVYVCSVFDMQVAQYGIDRGLGDNLATSYDDETVPYTPAWGEKATGVKRADLERTGREFAQNASDTKGKSMVIMGAAINHWYHNDL
;
A
#
# COMPACT_ATOMS: atom_id res chain seq x y z
N GLU A 1 -6.74 3.34 26.02
CA GLU A 1 -7.65 2.22 25.75
C GLU A 1 -6.93 1.20 24.89
N ASN A 2 -6.83 -0.01 25.40
CA ASN A 2 -6.20 -1.11 24.66
C ASN A 2 -7.19 -1.59 23.60
N ARG A 3 -6.95 -1.26 22.33
CA ARG A 3 -7.73 -1.76 21.19
C ARG A 3 -6.93 -2.88 20.52
N PRO A 4 -7.07 -4.13 20.98
CA PRO A 4 -6.28 -5.23 20.46
C PRO A 4 -6.50 -5.50 18.97
N GLU A 5 -7.67 -5.12 18.45
CA GLU A 5 -8.06 -5.26 17.05
C GLU A 5 -7.31 -4.35 16.07
N TRP A 6 -6.62 -3.34 16.58
CA TRP A 6 -5.98 -2.31 15.76
C TRP A 6 -4.45 -2.33 15.90
N LYS A 7 -3.88 -3.50 15.91
CA LYS A 7 -2.42 -3.64 15.96
C LYS A 7 -1.84 -3.69 14.56
N THR A 8 -0.87 -2.84 14.31
CA THR A 8 -0.02 -3.01 13.14
C THR A 8 0.86 -4.23 13.36
N VAL A 9 0.87 -5.14 12.41
CA VAL A 9 1.76 -6.29 12.40
C VAL A 9 2.57 -6.28 11.11
N VAL A 10 3.78 -6.81 11.17
CA VAL A 10 4.62 -7.05 10.01
C VAL A 10 5.02 -8.52 9.97
N TYR A 11 5.27 -9.03 8.77
CA TYR A 11 5.90 -10.32 8.64
C TYR A 11 7.42 -10.14 8.67
N ASP A 12 8.05 -10.79 9.65
CA ASP A 12 9.50 -10.77 9.78
C ASP A 12 10.11 -11.93 8.98
N ALA A 13 10.86 -11.60 7.93
CA ALA A 13 11.49 -12.57 7.04
C ALA A 13 12.51 -13.45 7.76
N LYS A 14 13.13 -12.93 8.83
CA LYS A 14 14.13 -13.65 9.60
C LYS A 14 13.53 -14.72 10.50
N SER A 15 12.52 -14.38 11.28
CA SER A 15 11.83 -15.34 12.17
C SER A 15 10.74 -16.13 11.46
N LYS A 16 10.37 -15.74 10.23
CA LYS A 16 9.24 -16.29 9.46
C LYS A 16 7.92 -16.26 10.23
N ALA A 17 7.68 -15.20 10.97
CA ALA A 17 6.51 -15.02 11.80
C ALA A 17 5.94 -13.61 11.68
N PHE A 18 4.64 -13.48 12.00
CA PHE A 18 4.04 -12.16 12.21
C PHE A 18 4.45 -11.62 13.57
N VAL A 19 5.01 -10.41 13.58
CA VAL A 19 5.48 -9.73 14.78
C VAL A 19 4.84 -8.34 14.88
N VAL A 20 4.81 -7.81 16.09
CA VAL A 20 4.31 -6.45 16.37
C VAL A 20 5.51 -5.52 16.50
N PRO A 21 5.68 -4.55 15.58
CA PRO A 21 6.74 -3.57 15.71
C PRO A 21 6.58 -2.72 16.97
N ASN A 22 7.67 -2.36 17.60
CA ASN A 22 7.65 -1.48 18.76
C ASN A 22 7.04 -0.13 18.39
N GLY A 23 6.17 0.42 19.25
CA GLY A 23 5.47 1.68 19.00
C GLY A 23 4.22 1.60 18.11
N SER A 24 3.88 0.42 17.58
CA SER A 24 2.68 0.23 16.74
C SER A 24 1.39 0.02 17.52
N VAL A 25 1.48 -0.10 18.85
CA VAL A 25 0.33 -0.37 19.73
C VAL A 25 0.10 0.77 20.70
N GLY A 26 -1.05 1.40 20.58
CA GLY A 26 -1.61 2.26 21.63
C GLY A 26 -0.95 3.62 21.80
N PHE A 27 -0.02 4.01 20.94
CA PHE A 27 0.66 5.30 21.08
C PHE A 27 0.25 6.27 19.98
N ARG A 28 -0.67 7.15 20.31
CA ARG A 28 -1.03 8.29 19.48
C ARG A 28 0.08 9.35 19.41
N TRP A 29 0.89 9.39 20.46
CA TRP A 29 1.97 10.36 20.64
C TRP A 29 3.17 9.57 21.15
N GLY A 30 4.00 9.04 20.33
CA GLY A 30 5.26 8.43 20.74
C GLY A 30 6.07 9.39 21.63
N GLU A 31 6.92 8.87 22.48
CA GLU A 31 7.89 9.72 23.16
C GLU A 31 8.78 10.39 22.12
N GLU A 32 8.94 11.70 22.22
CA GLU A 32 9.78 12.47 21.33
C GLU A 32 11.18 11.86 21.24
N GLY A 33 11.65 11.62 20.03
CA GLY A 33 12.96 11.01 19.77
C GLY A 33 13.04 9.49 19.95
N LYS A 34 11.96 8.81 20.32
CA LYS A 34 11.93 7.34 20.46
C LYS A 34 11.13 6.65 19.37
N TRP A 35 11.41 6.97 18.14
CA TRP A 35 10.81 6.34 16.98
C TRP A 35 11.43 4.95 16.75
N ASN A 36 10.62 3.99 16.30
CA ASN A 36 11.12 2.65 15.98
C ASN A 36 11.81 2.61 14.59
N LEU A 37 12.80 3.46 14.41
CA LEU A 37 13.53 3.58 13.13
C LEU A 37 14.37 2.34 12.78
N LEU A 38 14.63 1.49 13.76
CA LEU A 38 15.38 0.24 13.59
C LEU A 38 14.47 -0.99 13.55
N GLU A 39 13.16 -0.77 13.48
CA GLU A 39 12.14 -1.82 13.38
C GLU A 39 12.33 -2.94 14.42
N LYS A 40 12.35 -2.56 15.68
CA LYS A 40 12.45 -3.52 16.78
C LYS A 40 11.11 -4.18 17.08
N ASN A 41 11.15 -5.46 17.40
CA ASN A 41 10.01 -6.22 17.89
C ASN A 41 9.60 -5.75 19.28
N ALA A 42 8.31 -5.50 19.50
CA ALA A 42 7.77 -5.05 20.78
C ALA A 42 7.92 -6.09 21.90
N ALA A 43 7.97 -7.38 21.56
CA ALA A 43 8.00 -8.45 22.55
C ALA A 43 9.39 -8.65 23.20
N ASP A 44 10.45 -8.59 22.39
CA ASP A 44 11.80 -8.98 22.82
C ASP A 44 12.91 -8.03 22.37
N GLN A 45 12.55 -6.93 21.70
CA GLN A 45 13.46 -5.92 21.18
C GLN A 45 14.46 -6.44 20.12
N SER A 46 14.21 -7.63 19.56
CA SER A 46 14.98 -8.13 18.43
C SER A 46 14.81 -7.28 17.18
N ASP A 47 15.76 -7.32 16.27
CA ASP A 47 15.64 -6.68 14.96
C ASP A 47 14.61 -7.40 14.11
N ILE A 48 13.75 -6.64 13.44
CA ILE A 48 12.78 -7.12 12.47
C ILE A 48 13.35 -6.89 11.07
N GLU A 49 13.24 -7.90 10.22
CA GLU A 49 13.44 -7.78 8.77
C GLU A 49 12.06 -7.79 8.11
N ALA A 50 11.44 -6.61 8.02
CA ALA A 50 10.08 -6.46 7.54
C ALA A 50 9.95 -6.82 6.05
N GLU A 51 9.09 -7.78 5.73
CA GLU A 51 8.72 -8.11 4.36
C GLU A 51 7.57 -7.19 3.91
N LEU A 52 7.84 -6.31 2.94
CA LEU A 52 6.85 -5.33 2.45
C LEU A 52 5.85 -5.92 1.47
N SER A 53 6.19 -7.02 0.81
CA SER A 53 5.35 -7.67 -0.20
C SER A 53 5.37 -9.17 -0.04
N CYS A 54 4.20 -9.80 -0.18
CA CYS A 54 4.07 -11.25 -0.19
C CYS A 54 4.41 -11.90 -1.54
N ILE A 55 4.84 -11.13 -2.55
CA ILE A 55 4.92 -11.64 -3.93
C ILE A 55 5.84 -12.86 -4.09
N ASP A 56 6.99 -12.87 -3.43
CA ASP A 56 7.97 -13.96 -3.52
C ASP A 56 7.70 -15.10 -2.54
N SER A 57 6.86 -14.85 -1.55
CA SER A 57 6.58 -15.74 -0.43
C SER A 57 5.10 -16.09 -0.27
N LYS A 58 4.31 -15.82 -1.31
CA LYS A 58 2.88 -16.10 -1.34
C LYS A 58 2.57 -17.59 -1.31
N ASP A 59 1.48 -17.94 -0.64
CA ASP A 59 0.90 -19.28 -0.75
C ASP A 59 -0.02 -19.40 -1.96
N GLU A 60 -0.78 -18.34 -2.24
CA GLU A 60 -1.75 -18.28 -3.34
C GLU A 60 -1.84 -16.88 -3.94
N VAL A 61 -2.55 -16.80 -5.06
CA VAL A 61 -3.02 -15.57 -5.67
C VAL A 61 -4.54 -15.58 -5.64
N VAL A 62 -5.16 -14.53 -5.11
CA VAL A 62 -6.61 -14.40 -5.04
C VAL A 62 -7.09 -13.15 -5.76
N ALA A 63 -8.24 -13.27 -6.41
CA ALA A 63 -8.91 -12.14 -7.04
C ALA A 63 -9.69 -11.34 -5.99
N VAL A 64 -9.53 -10.03 -6.00
CA VAL A 64 -10.20 -9.10 -5.07
C VAL A 64 -10.78 -7.94 -5.87
N ASP A 65 -12.01 -7.57 -5.54
CA ASP A 65 -12.67 -6.41 -6.12
C ASP A 65 -12.32 -5.16 -5.33
N PHE A 66 -11.76 -4.19 -6.04
CA PHE A 66 -11.46 -2.86 -5.50
C PHE A 66 -12.44 -1.84 -6.03
N PRO A 67 -12.93 -0.91 -5.20
CA PRO A 67 -13.62 0.27 -5.71
C PRO A 67 -12.64 1.09 -6.55
N HIS A 68 -13.12 1.67 -7.64
CA HIS A 68 -12.31 2.57 -8.43
C HIS A 68 -13.07 3.87 -8.69
N PHE A 69 -12.32 4.91 -9.02
CA PHE A 69 -12.86 6.23 -9.22
C PHE A 69 -13.57 6.32 -10.58
N THR A 70 -14.89 6.18 -10.57
CA THR A 70 -15.76 6.39 -11.73
C THR A 70 -16.96 7.25 -11.35
N PRO A 71 -17.62 7.87 -12.34
CA PRO A 71 -18.90 8.56 -12.09
C PRO A 71 -20.04 7.62 -11.73
N ASP A 72 -19.90 6.33 -11.99
CA ASP A 72 -20.94 5.33 -11.74
C ASP A 72 -20.71 4.67 -10.37
N GLU A 73 -21.68 4.86 -9.46
CA GLU A 73 -21.63 4.29 -8.12
C GLU A 73 -21.61 2.75 -8.18
N GLY A 74 -20.68 2.15 -7.43
CA GLY A 74 -20.58 0.71 -7.26
C GLY A 74 -19.70 0.00 -8.28
N ASP A 75 -19.02 0.72 -9.15
CA ASP A 75 -18.04 0.14 -10.04
C ASP A 75 -16.84 -0.41 -9.25
N THR A 76 -16.43 -1.60 -9.62
CA THR A 76 -15.28 -2.27 -9.07
C THR A 76 -14.32 -2.71 -10.15
N ILE A 77 -13.06 -2.84 -9.78
CA ILE A 77 -12.03 -3.40 -10.63
C ILE A 77 -11.42 -4.60 -9.93
N THR A 78 -11.52 -5.76 -10.57
CA THR A 78 -10.94 -6.99 -10.03
C THR A 78 -9.45 -7.04 -10.28
N ARG A 79 -8.68 -7.33 -9.25
CA ARG A 79 -7.22 -7.47 -9.29
C ARG A 79 -6.76 -8.70 -8.54
N ASN A 80 -5.71 -9.31 -9.02
CA ASN A 80 -5.04 -10.41 -8.36
C ASN A 80 -4.03 -9.91 -7.34
N ILE A 81 -4.11 -10.45 -6.13
CA ILE A 81 -3.17 -10.12 -5.05
C ILE A 81 -2.46 -11.37 -4.53
N PRO A 82 -1.18 -11.26 -4.17
CA PRO A 82 -0.47 -12.35 -3.52
C PRO A 82 -0.88 -12.42 -2.06
N VAL A 83 -1.19 -13.62 -1.57
CA VAL A 83 -1.64 -13.81 -0.19
C VAL A 83 -0.88 -14.91 0.52
N ARG A 84 -0.84 -14.83 1.85
CA ARG A 84 -0.41 -15.90 2.75
C ARG A 84 -1.61 -16.47 3.48
N LYS A 85 -1.55 -17.75 3.80
CA LYS A 85 -2.49 -18.42 4.68
C LYS A 85 -2.05 -18.24 6.13
N LEU A 86 -2.93 -17.69 6.94
CA LEU A 86 -2.70 -17.53 8.37
C LEU A 86 -3.76 -18.32 9.15
N LYS A 87 -3.30 -19.16 10.07
CA LYS A 87 -4.19 -19.86 11.01
C LYS A 87 -4.39 -19.01 12.25
N LEU A 88 -5.62 -18.59 12.49
CA LEU A 88 -6.00 -17.85 13.70
C LEU A 88 -5.97 -18.73 14.94
N ALA A 89 -5.99 -18.12 16.12
CA ALA A 89 -6.09 -18.83 17.39
C ALA A 89 -7.39 -19.67 17.52
N SER A 90 -8.44 -19.28 16.79
CA SER A 90 -9.69 -20.05 16.65
C SER A 90 -9.53 -21.36 15.86
N GLY A 91 -8.42 -21.52 15.13
CA GLY A 91 -8.19 -22.61 14.19
C GLY A 91 -8.63 -22.31 12.76
N GLU A 92 -9.31 -21.20 12.51
CA GLU A 92 -9.72 -20.73 11.19
C GLU A 92 -8.52 -20.34 10.35
N LEU A 93 -8.57 -20.65 9.03
CA LEU A 93 -7.60 -20.19 8.05
C LEU A 93 -8.12 -18.94 7.36
N VAL A 94 -7.33 -17.89 7.37
CA VAL A 94 -7.62 -16.63 6.67
C VAL A 94 -6.50 -16.29 5.69
N TYR A 95 -6.85 -15.57 4.65
CA TYR A 95 -5.88 -14.99 3.74
C TYR A 95 -5.45 -13.61 4.25
N VAL A 96 -4.17 -13.35 4.21
CA VAL A 96 -3.60 -12.04 4.55
C VAL A 96 -2.64 -11.60 3.45
N CYS A 97 -2.60 -10.30 3.22
CA CYS A 97 -1.63 -9.67 2.32
C CYS A 97 -1.08 -8.39 2.95
N SER A 98 -0.05 -7.83 2.36
CA SER A 98 0.45 -6.54 2.82
C SER A 98 -0.42 -5.40 2.27
N VAL A 99 -0.44 -4.28 2.98
CA VAL A 99 -1.08 -3.03 2.49
C VAL A 99 -0.41 -2.57 1.19
N PHE A 100 0.89 -2.76 1.05
CA PHE A 100 1.62 -2.47 -0.18
C PHE A 100 1.11 -3.30 -1.36
N ASP A 101 0.90 -4.61 -1.16
CA ASP A 101 0.37 -5.49 -2.22
C ASP A 101 -1.03 -5.08 -2.66
N MET A 102 -1.90 -4.69 -1.72
CA MET A 102 -3.22 -4.17 -2.04
C MET A 102 -3.14 -2.85 -2.83
N GLN A 103 -2.29 -1.93 -2.41
CA GLN A 103 -2.14 -0.63 -3.04
C GLN A 103 -1.63 -0.75 -4.48
N VAL A 104 -0.58 -1.53 -4.73
CA VAL A 104 -0.04 -1.70 -6.08
C VAL A 104 -0.99 -2.46 -6.99
N ALA A 105 -1.79 -3.39 -6.45
CA ALA A 105 -2.83 -4.08 -7.20
C ALA A 105 -3.95 -3.11 -7.61
N GLN A 106 -4.46 -2.30 -6.68
CA GLN A 106 -5.49 -1.31 -6.96
C GLN A 106 -5.06 -0.35 -8.08
N TYR A 107 -3.82 0.12 -8.08
CA TYR A 107 -3.30 0.99 -9.12
C TYR A 107 -2.93 0.28 -10.43
N GLY A 108 -3.11 -1.03 -10.50
CA GLY A 108 -2.90 -1.78 -11.73
C GLY A 108 -1.45 -1.91 -12.15
N ILE A 109 -0.53 -1.97 -11.20
CA ILE A 109 0.88 -2.21 -11.48
C ILE A 109 1.08 -3.69 -11.81
N ASP A 110 1.57 -3.97 -13.01
CA ASP A 110 1.83 -5.33 -13.46
C ASP A 110 2.95 -5.98 -12.65
N ARG A 111 2.60 -7.10 -12.04
CA ARG A 111 3.50 -7.92 -11.22
C ARG A 111 3.52 -9.38 -11.65
N GLY A 112 3.01 -9.67 -12.84
CA GLY A 112 2.95 -11.03 -13.39
C GLY A 112 1.96 -11.96 -12.69
N LEU A 113 0.90 -11.40 -12.08
CA LEU A 113 -0.12 -12.18 -11.35
C LEU A 113 -1.31 -12.61 -12.23
N GLY A 114 -1.25 -12.34 -13.53
CA GLY A 114 -2.27 -12.77 -14.49
C GLY A 114 -3.45 -11.82 -14.65
N ASP A 115 -3.30 -10.56 -14.22
CA ASP A 115 -4.32 -9.53 -14.42
C ASP A 115 -4.39 -9.04 -15.87
N ASN A 116 -5.57 -8.56 -16.25
CA ASN A 116 -5.74 -7.77 -17.47
C ASN A 116 -5.46 -6.30 -17.15
N LEU A 117 -4.22 -5.89 -17.33
CA LEU A 117 -3.72 -4.56 -16.98
C LEU A 117 -3.46 -3.72 -18.23
N ALA A 118 -3.35 -2.40 -18.04
CA ALA A 118 -2.93 -1.51 -19.11
C ALA A 118 -1.52 -1.86 -19.58
N THR A 119 -1.35 -1.94 -20.90
CA THR A 119 -0.06 -2.23 -21.54
C THR A 119 0.73 -0.96 -21.87
N SER A 120 0.12 0.21 -21.71
CA SER A 120 0.70 1.51 -22.05
C SER A 120 0.18 2.61 -21.12
N TYR A 121 1.00 3.61 -20.87
CA TYR A 121 0.61 4.87 -20.23
C TYR A 121 -0.39 5.69 -21.06
N ASP A 122 -0.52 5.37 -22.36
CA ASP A 122 -1.45 6.01 -23.30
C ASP A 122 -2.86 5.39 -23.29
N ASP A 123 -3.07 4.31 -22.54
CA ASP A 123 -4.37 3.67 -22.43
C ASP A 123 -5.29 4.44 -21.47
N GLU A 124 -6.23 5.20 -22.03
CA GLU A 124 -7.22 5.97 -21.28
C GLU A 124 -8.41 5.16 -20.78
N THR A 125 -8.54 3.89 -21.21
CA THR A 125 -9.67 3.02 -20.87
C THR A 125 -9.46 2.27 -19.55
N VAL A 126 -8.22 2.14 -19.11
CA VAL A 126 -7.89 1.48 -17.85
C VAL A 126 -7.61 2.53 -16.77
N PRO A 127 -8.27 2.45 -15.61
CA PRO A 127 -8.06 3.39 -14.51
C PRO A 127 -6.59 3.46 -14.06
N TYR A 128 -6.21 4.65 -13.58
CA TYR A 128 -4.91 4.96 -12.98
C TYR A 128 -3.72 5.02 -13.95
N THR A 129 -3.94 4.96 -15.26
CA THR A 129 -2.90 5.33 -16.22
C THR A 129 -2.73 6.85 -16.29
N PRO A 130 -1.59 7.38 -16.75
CA PRO A 130 -1.42 8.81 -16.98
C PRO A 130 -2.44 9.39 -17.98
N ALA A 131 -2.81 8.64 -19.03
CA ALA A 131 -3.82 9.06 -19.99
C ALA A 131 -5.22 9.12 -19.38
N TRP A 132 -5.61 8.14 -18.57
CA TRP A 132 -6.83 8.19 -17.78
C TRP A 132 -6.82 9.39 -16.80
N GLY A 133 -5.69 9.62 -16.12
CA GLY A 133 -5.51 10.77 -15.23
C GLY A 133 -5.67 12.11 -15.93
N GLU A 134 -5.13 12.27 -17.14
CA GLU A 134 -5.32 13.45 -17.97
C GLU A 134 -6.80 13.68 -18.30
N LYS A 135 -7.50 12.62 -18.70
CA LYS A 135 -8.93 12.68 -19.01
C LYS A 135 -9.79 13.06 -17.80
N ALA A 136 -9.46 12.53 -16.62
CA ALA A 136 -10.19 12.77 -15.38
C ALA A 136 -9.93 14.17 -14.80
N THR A 137 -8.68 14.65 -14.87
CA THR A 137 -8.23 15.85 -14.15
C THR A 137 -7.90 17.05 -15.04
N GLY A 138 -7.68 16.82 -16.34
CA GLY A 138 -7.17 17.82 -17.27
C GLY A 138 -5.66 18.12 -17.13
N VAL A 139 -4.96 17.45 -16.20
CA VAL A 139 -3.50 17.54 -16.07
C VAL A 139 -2.85 16.72 -17.18
N LYS A 140 -1.96 17.32 -17.95
CA LYS A 140 -1.32 16.63 -19.07
C LYS A 140 -0.56 15.38 -18.60
N ARG A 141 -0.77 14.24 -19.29
CA ARG A 141 -0.10 12.98 -18.98
C ARG A 141 1.43 13.12 -18.93
N ALA A 142 2.01 13.93 -19.82
CA ALA A 142 3.45 14.17 -19.81
C ALA A 142 3.94 14.81 -18.50
N ASP A 143 3.13 15.66 -17.88
CA ASP A 143 3.45 16.25 -16.58
C ASP A 143 3.25 15.26 -15.45
N LEU A 144 2.23 14.39 -15.51
CA LEU A 144 2.03 13.30 -14.55
C LEU A 144 3.21 12.32 -14.58
N GLU A 145 3.60 11.87 -15.76
CA GLU A 145 4.74 10.95 -15.93
C GLU A 145 6.06 11.60 -15.46
N ARG A 146 6.31 12.85 -15.87
CA ARG A 146 7.51 13.57 -15.46
C ARG A 146 7.58 13.72 -13.94
N THR A 147 6.50 14.17 -13.30
CA THR A 147 6.44 14.38 -11.85
C THR A 147 6.65 13.08 -11.09
N GLY A 148 5.98 11.99 -11.50
CA GLY A 148 6.15 10.67 -10.88
C GLY A 148 7.59 10.16 -11.01
N ARG A 149 8.19 10.32 -12.18
CA ARG A 149 9.57 9.90 -12.46
C ARG A 149 10.58 10.71 -11.64
N GLU A 150 10.46 12.04 -11.64
CA GLU A 150 11.33 12.93 -10.85
C GLU A 150 11.23 12.66 -9.35
N PHE A 151 9.98 12.41 -8.85
CA PHE A 151 9.75 12.07 -7.45
C PHE A 151 10.44 10.76 -7.07
N ALA A 152 10.27 9.72 -7.88
CA ALA A 152 10.89 8.41 -7.65
C ALA A 152 12.42 8.48 -7.78
N GLN A 153 12.94 9.19 -8.79
CA GLN A 153 14.38 9.34 -8.99
C GLN A 153 15.02 10.07 -7.81
N ASN A 154 14.42 11.17 -7.36
CA ASN A 154 14.92 11.88 -6.18
C ASN A 154 14.88 11.03 -4.92
N ALA A 155 13.83 10.22 -4.73
CA ALA A 155 13.76 9.30 -3.59
C ALA A 155 14.88 8.26 -3.65
N SER A 156 15.18 7.72 -4.83
CA SER A 156 16.29 6.78 -5.05
C SER A 156 17.64 7.42 -4.75
N ASP A 157 17.91 8.59 -5.31
CA ASP A 157 19.20 9.27 -5.20
C ASP A 157 19.49 9.77 -3.78
N THR A 158 18.45 10.13 -3.05
CA THR A 158 18.54 10.72 -1.71
C THR A 158 18.18 9.75 -0.58
N LYS A 159 17.94 8.48 -0.88
CA LYS A 159 17.50 7.45 0.08
C LYS A 159 16.20 7.83 0.79
N GLY A 160 15.18 8.19 0.01
CA GLY A 160 13.82 8.43 0.50
C GLY A 160 13.50 9.88 0.87
N LYS A 161 14.30 10.86 0.46
CA LYS A 161 14.03 12.28 0.77
C LYS A 161 13.09 12.96 -0.24
N SER A 162 12.01 12.27 -0.61
CA SER A 162 10.89 12.83 -1.38
C SER A 162 9.63 12.86 -0.51
N MET A 163 8.89 13.95 -0.54
CA MET A 163 7.73 14.14 0.32
C MET A 163 6.63 14.90 -0.42
N VAL A 164 5.39 14.50 -0.22
CA VAL A 164 4.21 15.26 -0.61
C VAL A 164 3.67 15.99 0.60
N ILE A 165 3.51 17.31 0.49
CA ILE A 165 2.91 18.13 1.53
C ILE A 165 1.50 18.50 1.09
N MET A 166 0.50 17.99 1.82
CA MET A 166 -0.90 18.33 1.61
C MET A 166 -1.34 19.43 2.55
N GLY A 167 -1.96 20.46 2.00
CA GLY A 167 -2.44 21.62 2.76
C GLY A 167 -3.95 21.74 2.78
N ALA A 168 -4.44 22.80 3.42
CA ALA A 168 -5.85 23.07 3.65
C ALA A 168 -6.71 23.10 2.38
N ALA A 169 -6.15 23.49 1.24
CA ALA A 169 -6.88 23.52 -0.03
C ALA A 169 -7.39 22.14 -0.48
N ILE A 170 -6.71 21.07 -0.09
CA ILE A 170 -7.18 19.70 -0.36
C ILE A 170 -8.06 19.22 0.78
N ASN A 171 -7.64 19.39 2.04
CA ASN A 171 -8.26 18.74 3.20
C ASN A 171 -9.59 19.38 3.66
N HIS A 172 -9.93 20.57 3.19
CA HIS A 172 -11.08 21.34 3.66
C HIS A 172 -12.17 21.58 2.60
N TRP A 173 -12.00 21.04 1.42
CA TRP A 173 -13.02 21.13 0.38
C TRP A 173 -14.01 19.96 0.51
N TYR A 174 -15.24 20.20 0.05
CA TYR A 174 -16.28 19.19 0.03
C TYR A 174 -15.86 18.00 -0.83
N HIS A 175 -16.01 16.78 -0.30
CA HIS A 175 -15.57 15.52 -0.93
C HIS A 175 -14.04 15.34 -1.14
N ASN A 176 -13.22 15.94 -0.32
CA ASN A 176 -11.78 15.74 -0.36
C ASN A 176 -11.27 14.56 0.46
N ASP A 177 -12.16 13.76 0.99
CA ASP A 177 -11.93 12.49 1.67
C ASP A 177 -11.95 11.29 0.71
N LEU A 178 -12.15 11.56 -0.59
CA LEU A 178 -12.17 10.57 -1.67
C LEU A 178 -10.81 10.40 -2.33
#